data_e22f564b1c2c644890b7164a5772d326
#
_entry.id   e22f564b1c2c644890b7164a5772d326
#
_cell.length_a   1.000
_cell.length_b   1.000
_cell.length_c   1.000
_cell.angle_alpha   90.00
_cell.angle_beta   90.00
_cell.angle_gamma   90.00
#
_symmetry.space_group_name_H-M   'P 1'
#
loop_
_entity.id
_entity.type
_entity.pdbx_description
1 polymer ?
#
loop_
_entity_poly.entity_id
_entity_poly.type
_entity_poly.pdbx_seq_one_letter_code
_entity_poly.pdbx_strand_id
1 'polypeptide(L)'
;MGVLIIISILFFIGVFLFMYFIDSFSYDILYIGGILLSLFMGLALLCIIPDIILTRIKFDYIKEEYHNLELQVNTIEYDDIVTDANLRNQVLEMNNKISEHKVYSKNIMVNLWYSEEIGNLKPLEWKSKKSYHNVN
;
A
#
# COMPACT_ATOMS: atom_id res chain seq x y z
N MET A 1 6.16 -7.79 2.15
CA MET A 1 7.07 -8.55 3.04
C MET A 1 8.32 -9.09 2.33
N GLY A 2 8.20 -9.71 1.13
CA GLY A 2 9.33 -10.35 0.45
C GLY A 2 10.51 -9.42 0.17
N VAL A 3 10.27 -8.21 -0.36
CA VAL A 3 11.33 -7.24 -0.68
C VAL A 3 12.14 -6.81 0.54
N LEU A 4 11.46 -6.54 1.68
CA LEU A 4 12.14 -6.21 2.94
C LEU A 4 13.05 -7.34 3.43
N ILE A 5 12.58 -8.59 3.34
CA ILE A 5 13.36 -9.76 3.72
C ILE A 5 14.61 -9.86 2.86
N ILE A 6 14.47 -9.68 1.53
CA ILE A 6 15.61 -9.72 0.61
C ILE A 6 16.62 -8.63 0.92
N ILE A 7 16.19 -7.38 1.11
CA ILE A 7 17.08 -6.26 1.45
C ILE A 7 17.77 -6.51 2.79
N SER A 8 17.05 -7.01 3.80
CA SER A 8 17.64 -7.34 5.10
C SER A 8 18.67 -8.45 5.00
N ILE A 9 18.42 -9.50 4.23
CA ILE A 9 19.37 -10.59 4.01
C ILE A 9 20.64 -10.05 3.32
N LEU A 10 20.51 -9.23 2.28
CA LEU A 10 21.64 -8.62 1.59
C LEU A 10 22.45 -7.70 2.49
N PHE A 11 21.78 -6.93 3.38
CA PHE A 11 22.44 -6.12 4.39
C PHE A 11 23.28 -6.97 5.34
N PHE A 12 22.72 -8.05 5.90
CA PHE A 12 23.45 -8.96 6.80
C PHE A 12 24.59 -9.68 6.11
N ILE A 13 24.44 -10.07 4.83
CA ILE A 13 25.53 -10.64 4.04
C ILE A 13 26.66 -9.62 3.89
N GLY A 14 26.36 -8.36 3.58
CA GLY A 14 27.36 -7.28 3.49
C GLY A 14 28.10 -7.07 4.79
N VAL A 15 27.39 -7.02 5.92
CA VAL A 15 28.00 -6.90 7.26
C VAL A 15 28.87 -8.13 7.59
N PHE A 16 28.39 -9.34 7.28
CA PHE A 16 29.15 -10.58 7.50
C PHE A 16 30.44 -10.60 6.68
N LEU A 17 30.39 -10.24 5.41
CA LEU A 17 31.58 -10.13 4.57
C LEU A 17 32.57 -9.10 5.13
N PHE A 18 32.08 -7.94 5.56
CA PHE A 18 32.88 -6.92 6.22
C PHE A 18 33.59 -7.47 7.45
N MET A 19 32.88 -8.12 8.37
CA MET A 19 33.43 -8.67 9.61
C MET A 19 34.42 -9.81 9.35
N TYR A 20 34.15 -10.67 8.36
CA TYR A 20 34.99 -11.82 8.06
C TYR A 20 36.31 -11.43 7.41
N PHE A 21 36.32 -10.40 6.57
CA PHE A 21 37.52 -9.97 5.84
C PHE A 21 38.28 -8.82 6.52
N ILE A 22 37.82 -8.31 7.66
CA ILE A 22 38.49 -7.22 8.38
C ILE A 22 39.92 -7.58 8.79
N ASP A 23 40.18 -8.87 9.08
CA ASP A 23 41.50 -9.36 9.53
C ASP A 23 42.36 -9.89 8.37
N SER A 24 41.83 -9.93 7.16
CA SER A 24 42.50 -10.55 5.99
C SER A 24 42.93 -9.49 4.98
N PHE A 25 44.13 -8.97 5.15
CA PHE A 25 44.77 -7.94 4.31
C PHE A 25 44.91 -8.33 2.83
N SER A 26 44.57 -9.57 2.45
CA SER A 26 44.81 -10.10 1.11
C SER A 26 43.61 -9.97 0.15
N TYR A 27 42.47 -9.43 0.59
CA TYR A 27 41.23 -9.36 -0.20
C TYR A 27 40.57 -7.98 -0.18
N ASP A 28 41.35 -6.93 -0.49
CA ASP A 28 40.89 -5.53 -0.49
C ASP A 28 39.59 -5.32 -1.27
N ILE A 29 39.42 -6.01 -2.42
CA ILE A 29 38.25 -5.89 -3.27
C ILE A 29 36.98 -6.42 -2.57
N LEU A 30 37.06 -7.56 -1.88
CA LEU A 30 35.91 -8.15 -1.18
C LEU A 30 35.55 -7.34 0.07
N TYR A 31 36.53 -6.81 0.77
CA TYR A 31 36.35 -5.92 1.91
C TYR A 31 35.65 -4.62 1.51
N ILE A 32 36.15 -3.94 0.46
CA ILE A 32 35.55 -2.72 -0.08
C ILE A 32 34.13 -3.01 -0.61
N GLY A 33 33.95 -4.14 -1.31
CA GLY A 33 32.64 -4.60 -1.78
C GLY A 33 31.63 -4.83 -0.67
N GLY A 34 32.06 -5.42 0.45
CA GLY A 34 31.23 -5.63 1.66
C GLY A 34 30.80 -4.31 2.30
N ILE A 35 31.72 -3.35 2.44
CA ILE A 35 31.40 -2.00 2.94
C ILE A 35 30.37 -1.32 2.05
N LEU A 36 30.62 -1.26 0.74
CA LEU A 36 29.72 -0.61 -0.21
C LEU A 36 28.34 -1.26 -0.19
N LEU A 37 28.26 -2.59 -0.20
CA LEU A 37 27.00 -3.32 -0.16
C LEU A 37 26.21 -3.02 1.11
N SER A 38 26.87 -3.06 2.29
CA SER A 38 26.22 -2.78 3.58
C SER A 38 25.75 -1.32 3.66
N LEU A 39 26.50 -0.38 3.11
CA LEU A 39 26.18 1.04 3.11
C LEU A 39 24.97 1.32 2.20
N PHE A 40 24.95 0.77 1.00
CA PHE A 40 23.82 0.89 0.07
C PHE A 40 22.54 0.25 0.63
N MET A 41 22.64 -0.96 1.20
CA MET A 41 21.49 -1.64 1.77
C MET A 41 21.00 -0.95 3.04
N GLY A 42 21.89 -0.41 3.87
CA GLY A 42 21.54 0.40 5.04
C GLY A 42 20.78 1.67 4.66
N LEU A 43 21.24 2.40 3.64
CA LEU A 43 20.54 3.56 3.10
C LEU A 43 19.16 3.18 2.54
N ALA A 44 19.07 2.08 1.79
CA ALA A 44 17.79 1.60 1.26
C ALA A 44 16.79 1.29 2.40
N LEU A 45 17.23 0.66 3.48
CA LEU A 45 16.36 0.40 4.64
C LEU A 45 15.91 1.70 5.32
N LEU A 46 16.81 2.69 5.46
CA LEU A 46 16.47 3.99 6.04
C LEU A 46 15.42 4.75 5.22
N CYS A 47 15.36 4.55 3.91
CA CYS A 47 14.34 5.14 3.06
C CYS A 47 13.03 4.34 3.07
N ILE A 48 13.10 3.02 3.00
CA ILE A 48 11.93 2.15 2.86
C ILE A 48 11.12 2.06 4.16
N ILE A 49 11.76 2.03 5.33
CA ILE A 49 11.06 1.89 6.62
C ILE A 49 10.10 3.06 6.88
N PRO A 50 10.50 4.34 6.75
CA PRO A 50 9.58 5.47 6.90
C PRO A 50 8.44 5.43 5.88
N ASP A 51 8.72 5.05 4.63
CA ASP A 51 7.70 4.96 3.58
C ASP A 51 6.65 3.89 3.91
N ILE A 52 7.05 2.74 4.45
CA ILE A 52 6.11 1.71 4.92
C ILE A 52 5.24 2.23 6.07
N ILE A 53 5.83 2.95 7.03
CA ILE A 53 5.08 3.52 8.16
C ILE A 53 4.04 4.51 7.64
N LEU A 54 4.43 5.43 6.76
CA LEU A 54 3.53 6.41 6.16
C LEU A 54 2.42 5.72 5.34
N THR A 55 2.75 4.65 4.63
CA THR A 55 1.79 3.87 3.86
C THR A 55 0.76 3.19 4.77
N ARG A 56 1.17 2.69 5.94
CA ARG A 56 0.24 2.12 6.93
C ARG A 56 -0.74 3.16 7.47
N ILE A 57 -0.26 4.36 7.78
CA ILE A 57 -1.11 5.49 8.20
C ILE A 57 -2.11 5.84 7.09
N LYS A 58 -1.68 5.84 5.83
CA LYS A 58 -2.57 6.04 4.68
C LYS A 58 -3.67 4.98 4.58
N PHE A 59 -3.37 3.72 4.91
CA PHE A 59 -4.38 2.66 4.86
C PHE A 59 -5.50 2.91 5.87
N ASP A 60 -5.15 3.32 7.09
CA ASP A 60 -6.15 3.66 8.11
C ASP A 60 -7.01 4.86 7.68
N TYR A 61 -6.38 5.88 7.08
CA TYR A 61 -7.10 7.02 6.51
C TYR A 61 -8.07 6.62 5.38
N ILE A 62 -7.64 5.72 4.46
CA ILE A 62 -8.50 5.23 3.38
C ILE A 62 -9.72 4.45 3.94
N LYS A 63 -9.53 3.66 5.00
CA LYS A 63 -10.64 2.94 5.64
C LYS A 63 -11.63 3.89 6.29
N GLU A 64 -11.15 4.94 6.95
CA GLU A 64 -12.00 5.98 7.54
C GLU A 64 -12.76 6.76 6.47
N GLU A 65 -12.08 7.17 5.39
CA GLU A 65 -12.68 7.83 4.22
C GLU A 65 -13.78 6.95 3.60
N TYR A 66 -13.50 5.65 3.41
CA TYR A 66 -14.47 4.69 2.92
C TYR A 66 -15.70 4.62 3.81
N HIS A 67 -15.52 4.49 5.12
CA HIS A 67 -16.64 4.40 6.05
C HIS A 67 -17.51 5.66 6.05
N ASN A 68 -16.87 6.82 5.99
CA ASN A 68 -17.58 8.12 5.90
C ASN A 68 -18.38 8.24 4.59
N LEU A 69 -17.80 7.81 3.46
CA LEU A 69 -18.50 7.79 2.17
C LEU A 69 -19.64 6.76 2.15
N GLU A 70 -19.43 5.59 2.74
CA GLU A 70 -20.48 4.56 2.87
C GLU A 70 -21.69 5.08 3.65
N LEU A 71 -21.45 5.80 4.76
CA LEU A 71 -22.51 6.44 5.54
C LEU A 71 -23.25 7.49 4.70
N GLN A 72 -22.52 8.36 3.99
CA GLN A 72 -23.13 9.38 3.13
C GLN A 72 -23.99 8.76 2.03
N VAL A 73 -23.46 7.79 1.29
CA VAL A 73 -24.18 7.09 0.21
C VAL A 73 -25.43 6.36 0.74
N ASN A 74 -25.40 5.89 2.01
CA ASN A 74 -26.53 5.21 2.61
C ASN A 74 -27.61 6.15 3.18
N THR A 75 -27.27 7.41 3.50
CA THR A 75 -28.17 8.37 4.14
C THR A 75 -28.79 9.37 3.18
N ILE A 76 -28.13 9.65 2.04
CA ILE A 76 -28.59 10.64 1.05
C ILE A 76 -29.65 10.00 0.14
N GLU A 77 -30.72 10.76 -0.17
CA GLU A 77 -31.71 10.32 -1.16
C GLU A 77 -31.13 10.27 -2.57
N TYR A 78 -31.61 9.34 -3.38
CA TYR A 78 -31.07 9.08 -4.74
C TYR A 78 -31.04 10.32 -5.64
N ASP A 79 -32.07 11.17 -5.56
CA ASP A 79 -32.18 12.37 -6.41
C ASP A 79 -31.11 13.42 -6.06
N ASP A 80 -30.72 13.52 -4.78
CA ASP A 80 -29.64 14.40 -4.32
C ASP A 80 -28.26 13.86 -4.74
N ILE A 81 -28.07 12.55 -4.72
CA ILE A 81 -26.84 11.87 -5.19
C ILE A 81 -26.57 12.14 -6.66
N VAL A 82 -27.60 12.09 -7.50
CA VAL A 82 -27.46 12.31 -8.96
C VAL A 82 -27.02 13.75 -9.25
N THR A 83 -27.45 14.71 -8.43
CA THR A 83 -27.08 16.13 -8.54
C THR A 83 -25.73 16.47 -7.93
N ASP A 84 -25.24 15.69 -6.94
CA ASP A 84 -23.94 15.94 -6.31
C ASP A 84 -22.79 15.29 -7.11
N ALA A 85 -22.25 16.05 -8.07
CA ALA A 85 -21.11 15.63 -8.85
C ALA A 85 -19.84 15.37 -8.02
N ASN A 86 -19.69 16.05 -6.87
CA ASN A 86 -18.53 15.88 -5.99
C ASN A 86 -18.59 14.51 -5.29
N LEU A 87 -19.72 14.17 -4.68
CA LEU A 87 -19.90 12.87 -4.03
C LEU A 87 -19.74 11.71 -5.03
N ARG A 88 -20.24 11.86 -6.25
CA ARG A 88 -20.03 10.85 -7.30
C ARG A 88 -18.56 10.63 -7.62
N ASN A 89 -17.80 11.71 -7.73
CA ASN A 89 -16.37 11.63 -8.01
C ASN A 89 -15.60 10.98 -6.87
N GLN A 90 -15.95 11.30 -5.62
CA GLN A 90 -15.34 10.68 -4.43
C GLN A 90 -15.61 9.17 -4.36
N VAL A 91 -16.84 8.74 -4.67
CA VAL A 91 -17.19 7.31 -4.73
C VAL A 91 -16.43 6.59 -5.85
N LEU A 92 -16.33 7.22 -7.03
CA LEU A 92 -15.56 6.65 -8.14
C LEU A 92 -14.07 6.52 -7.79
N GLU A 93 -13.49 7.54 -7.19
CA GLU A 93 -12.10 7.52 -6.73
C GLU A 93 -11.87 6.43 -5.68
N MET A 94 -12.77 6.30 -4.70
CA MET A 94 -12.68 5.25 -3.69
C MET A 94 -12.77 3.85 -4.31
N ASN A 95 -13.69 3.62 -5.24
CA ASN A 95 -13.82 2.35 -5.94
C ASN A 95 -12.58 2.02 -6.78
N ASN A 96 -11.93 3.03 -7.38
CA ASN A 96 -10.66 2.86 -8.06
C ASN A 96 -9.55 2.48 -7.08
N LYS A 97 -9.43 3.16 -5.92
CA LYS A 97 -8.48 2.80 -4.85
C LYS A 97 -8.68 1.33 -4.40
N ILE A 98 -9.90 0.91 -4.17
CA ILE A 98 -10.23 -0.49 -3.81
C ILE A 98 -9.75 -1.45 -4.89
N SER A 99 -10.03 -1.15 -6.16
CA SER A 99 -9.62 -1.99 -7.30
C SER A 99 -8.10 -2.09 -7.43
N GLU A 100 -7.38 -0.99 -7.28
CA GLU A 100 -5.91 -0.97 -7.26
C GLU A 100 -5.35 -1.84 -6.14
N HIS A 101 -5.84 -1.67 -4.92
CA HIS A 101 -5.42 -2.47 -3.77
C HIS A 101 -5.71 -3.96 -3.98
N LYS A 102 -6.84 -4.31 -4.60
CA LYS A 102 -7.22 -5.69 -4.91
C LYS A 102 -6.25 -6.37 -5.88
N VAL A 103 -5.77 -5.61 -6.87
CA VAL A 103 -4.86 -6.14 -7.90
C VAL A 103 -3.42 -6.21 -7.37
N TYR A 104 -2.93 -5.12 -6.79
CA TYR A 104 -1.51 -4.97 -6.47
C TYR A 104 -1.11 -5.56 -5.12
N SER A 105 -2.03 -5.73 -4.16
CA SER A 105 -1.72 -6.38 -2.87
C SER A 105 -1.23 -7.82 -3.02
N LYS A 106 -1.59 -8.48 -4.11
CA LYS A 106 -1.17 -9.86 -4.43
C LYS A 106 0.22 -9.93 -5.07
N ASN A 107 0.75 -8.82 -5.56
CA ASN A 107 2.06 -8.79 -6.21
C ASN A 107 3.15 -8.66 -5.14
N ILE A 108 4.07 -9.64 -5.07
CA ILE A 108 5.14 -9.71 -4.07
C ILE A 108 6.08 -8.49 -4.09
N MET A 109 6.23 -7.81 -5.23
CA MET A 109 7.14 -6.67 -5.39
C MET A 109 6.55 -5.37 -4.84
N VAL A 110 5.23 -5.21 -4.90
CA VAL A 110 4.55 -3.95 -4.55
C VAL A 110 3.55 -4.08 -3.40
N ASN A 111 3.34 -5.28 -2.84
CA ASN A 111 2.38 -5.52 -1.76
C ASN A 111 2.67 -4.76 -0.45
N LEU A 112 3.85 -4.14 -0.34
CA LEU A 112 4.17 -3.26 0.79
C LEU A 112 3.36 -1.96 0.77
N TRP A 113 3.02 -1.48 -0.43
CA TRP A 113 2.28 -0.24 -0.68
C TRP A 113 0.79 -0.44 -0.92
N TYR A 114 0.32 -1.69 -0.91
CA TYR A 114 -1.09 -2.04 -1.14
C TYR A 114 -1.62 -2.96 -0.06
N SER A 115 -2.81 -2.67 0.44
CA SER A 115 -3.45 -3.44 1.51
C SER A 115 -4.49 -4.41 0.94
N GLU A 116 -4.39 -5.68 1.31
CA GLU A 116 -5.40 -6.67 0.96
C GLU A 116 -6.73 -6.37 1.67
N GLU A 117 -6.70 -5.80 2.88
CA GLU A 117 -7.91 -5.40 3.60
C GLU A 117 -8.71 -4.35 2.82
N ILE A 118 -8.03 -3.33 2.25
CA ILE A 118 -8.68 -2.32 1.40
C ILE A 118 -9.19 -2.96 0.11
N GLY A 119 -8.39 -3.84 -0.52
CA GLY A 119 -8.81 -4.54 -1.73
C GLY A 119 -10.01 -5.46 -1.55
N ASN A 120 -10.32 -5.88 -0.33
CA ASN A 120 -11.47 -6.70 0.01
C ASN A 120 -12.71 -5.90 0.45
N LEU A 121 -12.62 -4.56 0.54
CA LEU A 121 -13.79 -3.72 0.76
C LEU A 121 -14.77 -3.87 -0.41
N LYS A 122 -16.06 -3.76 -0.10
CA LYS A 122 -17.09 -3.77 -1.13
C LYS A 122 -17.06 -2.44 -1.89
N PRO A 123 -17.14 -2.44 -3.22
CA PRO A 123 -17.34 -1.20 -3.95
C PRO A 123 -18.60 -0.48 -3.45
N LEU A 124 -18.49 0.84 -3.32
CA LEU A 124 -19.62 1.68 -2.95
C LEU A 124 -20.62 1.74 -4.12
N GLU A 125 -21.84 1.34 -3.86
CA GLU A 125 -22.91 1.31 -4.85
C GLU A 125 -24.05 2.25 -4.43
N TRP A 126 -24.57 2.99 -5.38
CA TRP A 126 -25.75 3.80 -5.17
C TRP A 126 -26.98 2.92 -4.98
N LYS A 127 -27.78 3.20 -3.99
CA LYS A 127 -29.11 2.58 -3.92
C LYS A 127 -29.92 3.03 -5.13
N SER A 128 -30.07 2.16 -6.13
CA SER A 128 -30.97 2.45 -7.24
C SER A 128 -32.38 2.68 -6.69
N LYS A 129 -33.09 3.70 -7.20
CA LYS A 129 -34.50 3.88 -6.93
C LYS A 129 -35.18 2.55 -7.24
N LYS A 130 -35.60 1.79 -6.22
CA LYS A 130 -36.48 0.64 -6.45
C LYS A 130 -37.65 1.20 -7.25
N SER A 131 -37.80 0.75 -8.49
CA SER A 131 -38.92 1.06 -9.33
C SER A 131 -40.21 0.75 -8.56
N TYR A 132 -40.82 1.78 -7.98
CA TYR A 132 -42.20 1.70 -7.49
C TYR A 132 -43.16 1.70 -8.71
N HIS A 133 -42.88 0.85 -9.69
CA HIS A 133 -43.82 0.52 -10.73
C HIS A 133 -44.26 -0.91 -10.49
N ASN A 134 -45.28 -1.07 -9.65
CA ASN A 134 -46.31 -2.10 -9.72
C ASN A 134 -47.25 -1.97 -8.54
N VAL A 135 -48.11 -0.96 -8.56
CA VAL A 135 -49.46 -1.07 -7.99
C VAL A 135 -50.42 -0.40 -8.94
N ASN A 136 -50.97 -1.17 -9.87
CA ASN A 136 -52.27 -0.95 -10.42
C ASN A 136 -52.94 -2.31 -10.52
#